data_1f0405c0d346ef5f39dff63ef2b447b5
#
_entry.id   1f0405c0d346ef5f39dff63ef2b447b5
#
_cell.length_a   1.000
_cell.length_b   1.000
_cell.length_c   1.000
_cell.angle_alpha   90.00
_cell.angle_beta   90.00
_cell.angle_gamma   90.00
#
_symmetry.space_group_name_H-M   'P 1'
#
loop_
_entity.id
_entity.type
_entity.pdbx_description
1 polymer ?
#
loop_
_entity_poly.entity_id
_entity_poly.type
_entity_poly.pdbx_seq_one_letter_code
_entity_poly.pdbx_strand_id
1 'polypeptide(L)'
;HPKEIKKQIGYVPDFFGVYDNLKVSEYMDFYGSMYRMTSREIAAVSNDLLELVNLSDKKEVYVDTLSRGMKQRLCVARALIHNPSLLVLDEPNSGLDPRARVEMKELLQNLRSMGKTIVISSHILSELAEMCNSIGIMDHGKLVEAGNIEDVMEHVFGGNRIVVSVHGEM
;
A
#
# COMPACT_ATOMS: atom_id res chain seq x y z
N HIS A 1 23.38 -8.38 -8.33
CA HIS A 1 23.23 -7.14 -9.11
C HIS A 1 22.19 -6.19 -8.47
N PRO A 2 22.60 -5.21 -7.62
CA PRO A 2 21.66 -4.37 -6.88
C PRO A 2 20.68 -3.57 -7.76
N LYS A 3 21.09 -3.20 -8.96
CA LYS A 3 20.23 -2.43 -9.89
C LYS A 3 19.08 -3.25 -10.47
N GLU A 4 19.30 -4.55 -10.69
CA GLU A 4 18.25 -5.44 -11.22
C GLU A 4 17.21 -5.76 -10.16
N ILE A 5 17.67 -5.99 -8.91
CA ILE A 5 16.77 -6.18 -7.77
C ILE A 5 15.87 -4.96 -7.56
N LYS A 6 16.45 -3.75 -7.60
CA LYS A 6 15.67 -2.51 -7.45
C LYS A 6 14.59 -2.32 -8.50
N LYS A 7 14.77 -2.87 -9.71
CA LYS A 7 13.74 -2.83 -10.76
C LYS A 7 12.54 -3.73 -10.48
N GLN A 8 12.72 -4.72 -9.60
CA GLN A 8 11.65 -5.66 -9.26
C GLN A 8 10.85 -5.21 -8.03
N ILE A 9 11.31 -4.16 -7.34
CA ILE A 9 10.72 -3.70 -6.08
C ILE A 9 10.13 -2.30 -6.26
N GLY A 10 8.85 -2.16 -5.93
CA GLY A 10 8.20 -0.89 -5.68
C GLY A 10 8.16 -0.62 -4.18
N TYR A 11 8.58 0.56 -3.73
CA TYR A 11 8.63 0.92 -2.32
C TYR A 11 7.74 2.12 -2.02
N VAL A 12 6.89 1.98 -1.02
CA VAL A 12 6.01 3.00 -0.48
C VAL A 12 6.39 3.22 0.99
N PRO A 13 7.09 4.32 1.33
CA PRO A 13 7.43 4.65 2.71
C PRO A 13 6.22 5.18 3.48
N ASP A 14 6.23 5.10 4.82
CA ASP A 14 5.21 5.69 5.71
C ASP A 14 5.08 7.20 5.48
N PHE A 15 6.21 7.88 5.40
CA PHE A 15 6.27 9.29 5.09
C PHE A 15 6.92 9.52 3.71
N PHE A 16 6.16 10.01 2.78
CA PHE A 16 6.71 10.40 1.49
C PHE A 16 6.73 11.92 1.34
N GLY A 17 7.94 12.44 1.10
CA GLY A 17 8.10 13.82 0.66
C GLY A 17 7.43 13.96 -0.72
N VAL A 18 6.41 14.77 -0.82
CA VAL A 18 5.84 15.16 -2.10
C VAL A 18 6.61 16.37 -2.62
N TYR A 19 6.80 16.43 -3.93
CA TYR A 19 7.20 17.67 -4.58
C TYR A 19 5.93 18.55 -4.67
N ASP A 20 5.76 19.45 -3.72
CA ASP A 20 4.51 20.18 -3.48
C ASP A 20 4.04 21.02 -4.67
N ASN A 21 4.93 21.37 -5.58
CA ASN A 21 4.64 22.19 -6.74
C ASN A 21 4.42 21.43 -8.05
N LEU A 22 4.25 20.11 -7.99
CA LEU A 22 3.96 19.30 -9.17
C LEU A 22 2.48 18.95 -9.24
N LYS A 23 1.92 18.96 -10.45
CA LYS A 23 0.65 18.31 -10.72
C LYS A 23 0.82 16.79 -10.66
N VAL A 24 -0.28 16.07 -10.45
CA VAL A 24 -0.27 14.59 -10.43
C VAL A 24 0.33 14.01 -11.71
N SER A 25 0.00 14.54 -12.89
CA SER A 25 0.59 14.14 -14.18
C SER A 25 2.09 14.35 -14.21
N GLU A 26 2.57 15.54 -13.81
CA GLU A 26 3.99 15.88 -13.78
C GLU A 26 4.77 15.01 -12.77
N TYR A 27 4.15 14.68 -11.65
CA TYR A 27 4.71 13.77 -10.66
C TYR A 27 4.91 12.35 -11.23
N MET A 28 3.94 11.83 -11.98
CA MET A 28 4.08 10.54 -12.65
C MET A 28 5.13 10.60 -13.77
N ASP A 29 5.17 11.68 -14.56
CA ASP A 29 6.17 11.89 -15.60
C ASP A 29 7.60 11.93 -15.03
N PHE A 30 7.79 12.61 -13.91
CA PHE A 30 9.07 12.69 -13.22
C PHE A 30 9.58 11.29 -12.81
N TYR A 31 8.74 10.49 -12.17
CA TYR A 31 9.16 9.16 -11.74
C TYR A 31 9.32 8.18 -12.91
N GLY A 32 8.45 8.22 -13.92
CA GLY A 32 8.62 7.42 -15.14
C GLY A 32 9.93 7.70 -15.87
N SER A 33 10.33 8.96 -15.91
CA SER A 33 11.60 9.39 -16.52
C SER A 33 12.83 8.82 -15.80
N MET A 34 12.77 8.62 -14.46
CA MET A 34 13.85 7.97 -13.70
C MET A 34 14.09 6.52 -14.13
N TYR A 35 13.04 5.83 -14.63
CA TYR A 35 13.14 4.48 -15.19
C TYR A 35 13.44 4.47 -16.70
N ARG A 36 13.78 5.63 -17.28
CA ARG A 36 14.12 5.79 -18.71
C ARG A 36 12.98 5.43 -19.65
N MET A 37 11.75 5.57 -19.20
CA MET A 37 10.57 5.40 -20.03
C MET A 37 10.42 6.59 -20.99
N THR A 38 9.91 6.34 -22.18
CA THR A 38 9.53 7.40 -23.12
C THR A 38 8.26 8.12 -22.65
N SER A 39 8.06 9.37 -23.05
CA SER A 39 6.87 10.14 -22.69
C SER A 39 5.56 9.43 -23.09
N ARG A 40 5.56 8.68 -24.19
CA ARG A 40 4.41 7.89 -24.64
C ARG A 40 4.11 6.72 -23.70
N GLU A 41 5.15 6.00 -23.26
CA GLU A 41 5.02 4.90 -22.29
C GLU A 41 4.54 5.42 -20.94
N ILE A 42 5.12 6.55 -20.47
CA ILE A 42 4.71 7.16 -19.21
C ILE A 42 3.24 7.57 -19.26
N ALA A 43 2.81 8.25 -20.32
CA ALA A 43 1.43 8.68 -20.47
C ALA A 43 0.43 7.50 -20.45
N ALA A 44 0.75 6.41 -21.15
CA ALA A 44 -0.08 5.21 -21.17
C ALA A 44 -0.17 4.57 -19.78
N VAL A 45 0.99 4.25 -19.18
CA VAL A 45 1.05 3.59 -17.87
C VAL A 45 0.46 4.46 -16.76
N SER A 46 0.72 5.77 -16.79
CA SER A 46 0.16 6.70 -15.79
C SER A 46 -1.36 6.78 -15.84
N ASN A 47 -1.97 6.71 -17.03
CA ASN A 47 -3.41 6.68 -17.17
C ASN A 47 -4.01 5.46 -16.47
N ASP A 48 -3.48 4.27 -16.77
CA ASP A 48 -3.93 3.01 -16.20
C ASP A 48 -3.73 2.98 -14.67
N LEU A 49 -2.59 3.48 -14.19
CA LEU A 49 -2.29 3.53 -12.76
C LEU A 49 -3.15 4.53 -12.01
N LEU A 50 -3.43 5.70 -12.59
CA LEU A 50 -4.29 6.71 -11.97
C LEU A 50 -5.75 6.23 -11.93
N GLU A 51 -6.20 5.45 -12.90
CA GLU A 51 -7.50 4.78 -12.86
C GLU A 51 -7.53 3.74 -11.73
N LEU A 52 -6.51 2.87 -11.65
CA LEU A 52 -6.39 1.85 -10.61
C LEU A 52 -6.44 2.43 -9.19
N VAL A 53 -5.87 3.61 -8.96
CA VAL A 53 -5.84 4.26 -7.65
C VAL A 53 -6.95 5.30 -7.44
N ASN A 54 -7.96 5.36 -8.33
CA ASN A 54 -9.07 6.33 -8.27
C ASN A 54 -8.62 7.79 -8.22
N LEU A 55 -7.70 8.19 -9.10
CA LEU A 55 -7.18 9.55 -9.23
C LEU A 55 -7.20 10.08 -10.67
N SER A 56 -7.95 9.44 -11.59
CA SER A 56 -8.00 9.86 -13.00
C SER A 56 -8.48 11.31 -13.19
N ASP A 57 -9.42 11.76 -12.35
CA ASP A 57 -9.97 13.11 -12.35
C ASP A 57 -9.03 14.15 -11.71
N LYS A 58 -7.91 13.71 -11.12
CA LYS A 58 -6.95 14.55 -10.40
C LYS A 58 -5.66 14.83 -11.16
N LYS A 59 -5.54 14.44 -12.43
CA LYS A 59 -4.30 14.57 -13.22
C LYS A 59 -3.71 15.97 -13.21
N GLU A 60 -4.58 16.99 -13.33
CA GLU A 60 -4.19 18.40 -13.40
C GLU A 60 -4.21 19.10 -12.03
N VAL A 61 -4.47 18.36 -10.96
CA VAL A 61 -4.50 18.90 -9.59
C VAL A 61 -3.09 18.84 -9.01
N TYR A 62 -2.70 19.85 -8.25
CA TYR A 62 -1.43 19.87 -7.54
C TYR A 62 -1.40 18.81 -6.42
N VAL A 63 -0.25 18.11 -6.29
CA VAL A 63 -0.10 17.00 -5.34
C VAL A 63 -0.27 17.46 -3.89
N ASP A 64 0.15 18.67 -3.54
CA ASP A 64 0.01 19.24 -2.19
C ASP A 64 -1.46 19.39 -1.74
N THR A 65 -2.38 19.63 -2.69
CA THR A 65 -3.81 19.82 -2.43
C THR A 65 -4.59 18.51 -2.23
N LEU A 66 -3.99 17.36 -2.53
CA LEU A 66 -4.60 16.06 -2.34
C LEU A 66 -4.76 15.74 -0.83
N SER A 67 -5.83 15.03 -0.48
CA SER A 67 -5.97 14.47 0.88
C SER A 67 -4.87 13.46 1.18
N ARG A 68 -4.63 13.17 2.47
CA ARG A 68 -3.62 12.18 2.88
C ARG A 68 -3.85 10.81 2.20
N GLY A 69 -5.08 10.32 2.19
CA GLY A 69 -5.42 9.06 1.51
C GLY A 69 -5.17 9.08 0.00
N MET A 70 -5.48 10.22 -0.67
CA MET A 70 -5.17 10.38 -2.09
C MET A 70 -3.66 10.40 -2.34
N LYS A 71 -2.88 11.10 -1.50
CA LYS A 71 -1.42 11.10 -1.58
C LYS A 71 -0.83 9.71 -1.40
N GLN A 72 -1.37 8.94 -0.45
CA GLN A 72 -0.92 7.57 -0.20
C GLN A 72 -1.19 6.66 -1.42
N ARG A 73 -2.38 6.74 -2.01
CA ARG A 73 -2.70 5.99 -3.24
C ARG A 73 -1.85 6.45 -4.44
N LEU A 74 -1.58 7.74 -4.56
CA LEU A 74 -0.65 8.24 -5.59
C LEU A 74 0.77 7.67 -5.39
N CYS A 75 1.22 7.51 -4.14
CA CYS A 75 2.50 6.88 -3.83
C CYS A 75 2.54 5.41 -4.26
N VAL A 76 1.43 4.68 -4.13
CA VAL A 76 1.30 3.31 -4.67
C VAL A 76 1.38 3.33 -6.20
N ALA A 77 0.66 4.24 -6.88
CA ALA A 77 0.75 4.39 -8.35
C ALA A 77 2.17 4.66 -8.81
N ARG A 78 2.87 5.58 -8.13
CA ARG A 78 4.29 5.86 -8.37
C ARG A 78 5.16 4.61 -8.24
N ALA A 79 4.96 3.83 -7.18
CA ALA A 79 5.74 2.62 -6.92
C ALA A 79 5.50 1.53 -7.98
N LEU A 80 4.36 1.58 -8.67
CA LEU A 80 3.99 0.65 -9.75
C LEU A 80 4.46 1.07 -11.14
N ILE A 81 4.97 2.29 -11.33
CA ILE A 81 5.22 2.88 -12.66
C ILE A 81 6.16 2.04 -13.54
N HIS A 82 7.11 1.33 -12.94
CA HIS A 82 8.06 0.44 -13.61
C HIS A 82 7.64 -1.03 -13.56
N ASN A 83 6.39 -1.31 -13.22
CA ASN A 83 5.78 -2.63 -13.17
C ASN A 83 6.54 -3.66 -12.30
N PRO A 84 6.86 -3.38 -11.03
CA PRO A 84 7.59 -4.29 -10.16
C PRO A 84 6.75 -5.54 -9.85
N SER A 85 7.42 -6.67 -9.57
CA SER A 85 6.78 -7.91 -9.11
C SER A 85 6.49 -7.90 -7.59
N LEU A 86 7.29 -7.15 -6.83
CA LEU A 86 7.20 -7.01 -5.38
C LEU A 86 6.91 -5.57 -4.98
N LEU A 87 5.89 -5.37 -4.17
CA LEU A 87 5.61 -4.11 -3.48
C LEU A 87 5.95 -4.23 -2.01
N VAL A 88 6.68 -3.26 -1.48
CA VAL A 88 6.99 -3.13 -0.05
C VAL A 88 6.35 -1.83 0.42
N LEU A 89 5.38 -1.93 1.32
CA LEU A 89 4.65 -0.79 1.86
C LEU A 89 4.91 -0.68 3.36
N ASP A 90 5.38 0.47 3.76
CA ASP A 90 5.68 0.79 5.15
C ASP A 90 4.53 1.60 5.75
N GLU A 91 3.80 1.00 6.69
CA GLU A 91 2.64 1.60 7.37
C GLU A 91 1.63 2.27 6.40
N PRO A 92 1.13 1.60 5.34
CA PRO A 92 0.35 2.25 4.28
C PRO A 92 -0.98 2.83 4.76
N ASN A 93 -1.48 2.41 5.91
CA ASN A 93 -2.73 2.89 6.52
C ASN A 93 -2.52 3.95 7.60
N SER A 94 -1.26 4.32 7.89
CA SER A 94 -0.92 5.28 8.95
C SER A 94 -1.60 6.64 8.74
N GLY A 95 -2.39 7.07 9.75
CA GLY A 95 -3.09 8.35 9.73
C GLY A 95 -4.16 8.52 8.65
N LEU A 96 -4.64 7.44 8.06
CA LEU A 96 -5.78 7.44 7.15
C LEU A 96 -7.09 7.43 7.94
N ASP A 97 -8.09 8.14 7.41
CA ASP A 97 -9.47 8.03 7.90
C ASP A 97 -10.07 6.65 7.53
N PRO A 98 -11.20 6.24 8.16
CA PRO A 98 -11.79 4.91 7.92
C PRO A 98 -12.11 4.63 6.45
N ARG A 99 -12.58 5.63 5.70
CA ARG A 99 -12.91 5.48 4.28
C ARG A 99 -11.65 5.24 3.45
N ALA A 100 -10.61 6.04 3.66
CA ALA A 100 -9.35 5.89 2.95
C ALA A 100 -8.65 4.54 3.24
N ARG A 101 -8.83 3.98 4.45
CA ARG A 101 -8.36 2.61 4.78
C ARG A 101 -9.07 1.54 3.97
N VAL A 102 -10.39 1.64 3.82
CA VAL A 102 -11.16 0.71 2.96
C VAL A 102 -10.69 0.81 1.51
N GLU A 103 -10.56 2.01 0.97
CA GLU A 103 -10.08 2.24 -0.39
C GLU A 103 -8.65 1.70 -0.61
N MET A 104 -7.76 1.82 0.39
CA MET A 104 -6.41 1.24 0.34
C MET A 104 -6.44 -0.29 0.38
N LYS A 105 -7.27 -0.88 1.25
CA LYS A 105 -7.45 -2.34 1.32
C LYS A 105 -7.92 -2.91 -0.02
N GLU A 106 -8.96 -2.32 -0.62
CA GLU A 106 -9.46 -2.73 -1.93
C GLU A 106 -8.39 -2.64 -3.03
N LEU A 107 -7.62 -1.55 -3.04
CA LEU A 107 -6.50 -1.37 -3.96
C LEU A 107 -5.46 -2.49 -3.82
N LEU A 108 -5.05 -2.81 -2.60
CA LEU A 108 -4.05 -3.86 -2.35
C LEU A 108 -4.59 -5.26 -2.70
N GLN A 109 -5.87 -5.53 -2.45
CA GLN A 109 -6.52 -6.78 -2.89
C GLN A 109 -6.57 -6.90 -4.42
N ASN A 110 -6.86 -5.81 -5.13
CA ASN A 110 -6.83 -5.78 -6.59
C ASN A 110 -5.41 -6.04 -7.12
N LEU A 111 -4.39 -5.40 -6.55
CA LEU A 111 -3.00 -5.64 -6.93
C LEU A 111 -2.56 -7.09 -6.71
N ARG A 112 -3.00 -7.69 -5.60
CA ARG A 112 -2.77 -9.12 -5.33
C ARG A 112 -3.44 -10.01 -6.38
N SER A 113 -4.69 -9.72 -6.77
CA SER A 113 -5.41 -10.48 -7.81
C SER A 113 -4.73 -10.38 -9.18
N MET A 114 -4.02 -9.28 -9.45
CA MET A 114 -3.17 -9.08 -10.62
C MET A 114 -1.82 -9.81 -10.54
N GLY A 115 -1.57 -10.61 -9.50
CA GLY A 115 -0.36 -11.41 -9.34
C GLY A 115 0.81 -10.67 -8.69
N LYS A 116 0.61 -9.51 -8.08
CA LYS A 116 1.67 -8.81 -7.33
C LYS A 116 1.90 -9.48 -5.98
N THR A 117 3.17 -9.61 -5.60
CA THR A 117 3.56 -9.93 -4.22
C THR A 117 3.63 -8.65 -3.42
N ILE A 118 3.01 -8.64 -2.24
CA ILE A 118 2.92 -7.44 -1.40
C ILE A 118 3.43 -7.77 0.00
N VAL A 119 4.39 -6.98 0.48
CA VAL A 119 4.87 -6.99 1.87
C VAL A 119 4.43 -5.68 2.52
N ILE A 120 3.78 -5.79 3.67
CA ILE A 120 3.23 -4.64 4.41
C ILE A 120 3.80 -4.67 5.82
N SER A 121 4.33 -3.55 6.30
CA SER A 121 4.53 -3.34 7.73
C SER A 121 3.30 -2.66 8.34
N SER A 122 2.91 -3.06 9.54
CA SER A 122 1.91 -2.37 10.36
C SER A 122 2.08 -2.73 11.83
N HIS A 123 1.73 -1.82 12.70
CA HIS A 123 1.62 -2.07 14.14
C HIS A 123 0.18 -2.43 14.56
N ILE A 124 -0.77 -2.48 13.63
CA ILE A 124 -2.19 -2.80 13.86
C ILE A 124 -2.50 -4.19 13.30
N LEU A 125 -2.46 -5.19 14.18
CA LEU A 125 -2.60 -6.58 13.80
C LEU A 125 -3.96 -6.92 13.17
N SER A 126 -5.04 -6.28 13.62
CA SER A 126 -6.37 -6.47 13.03
C SER A 126 -6.46 -6.03 11.57
N GLU A 127 -5.71 -4.99 11.17
CA GLU A 127 -5.64 -4.58 9.77
C GLU A 127 -4.91 -5.61 8.91
N LEU A 128 -3.80 -6.17 9.42
CA LEU A 128 -3.05 -7.22 8.74
C LEU A 128 -3.90 -8.48 8.57
N ALA A 129 -4.67 -8.86 9.58
CA ALA A 129 -5.56 -10.03 9.53
C ALA A 129 -6.60 -9.95 8.41
N GLU A 130 -7.01 -8.73 8.02
CA GLU A 130 -7.98 -8.52 6.95
C GLU A 130 -7.36 -8.46 5.54
N MET A 131 -6.05 -8.23 5.43
CA MET A 131 -5.38 -7.97 4.14
C MET A 131 -4.36 -9.03 3.77
N CYS A 132 -3.72 -9.65 4.74
CA CYS A 132 -2.61 -10.57 4.54
C CYS A 132 -3.05 -12.03 4.66
N ASN A 133 -2.34 -12.92 3.98
CA ASN A 133 -2.48 -14.37 4.15
C ASN A 133 -1.36 -14.97 5.02
N SER A 134 -0.28 -14.26 5.19
CA SER A 134 0.82 -14.66 6.09
C SER A 134 1.34 -13.45 6.85
N ILE A 135 1.84 -13.68 8.05
CA ILE A 135 2.36 -12.64 8.93
C ILE A 135 3.69 -13.06 9.52
N GLY A 136 4.55 -12.07 9.80
CA GLY A 136 5.75 -12.23 10.59
C GLY A 136 5.75 -11.22 11.74
N ILE A 137 5.93 -11.69 12.96
CA ILE A 137 6.04 -10.85 14.16
C ILE A 137 7.50 -10.60 14.45
N MET A 138 7.87 -9.33 14.52
CA MET A 138 9.24 -8.91 14.84
C MET A 138 9.29 -8.23 16.21
N ASP A 139 10.26 -8.63 17.03
CA ASP A 139 10.57 -7.99 18.30
C ASP A 139 12.08 -7.82 18.44
N HIS A 140 12.52 -6.62 18.85
CA HIS A 140 13.93 -6.25 19.00
C HIS A 140 14.83 -6.67 17.82
N GLY A 141 14.33 -6.53 16.58
CA GLY A 141 15.05 -6.88 15.35
C GLY A 141 15.15 -8.39 15.06
N LYS A 142 14.42 -9.22 15.79
CA LYS A 142 14.33 -10.67 15.58
C LYS A 142 12.95 -11.06 15.12
N LEU A 143 12.87 -11.98 14.17
CA LEU A 143 11.62 -12.62 13.81
C LEU A 143 11.24 -13.62 14.92
N VAL A 144 10.17 -13.33 15.65
CA VAL A 144 9.70 -14.11 16.79
C VAL A 144 8.83 -15.26 16.31
N GLU A 145 7.92 -14.96 15.38
CA GLU A 145 6.98 -15.91 14.80
C GLU A 145 6.67 -15.54 13.35
N ALA A 146 6.41 -16.53 12.51
CA ALA A 146 5.96 -16.32 11.14
C ALA A 146 5.16 -17.52 10.64
N GLY A 147 4.08 -17.25 9.90
CA GLY A 147 3.24 -18.31 9.36
C GLY A 147 1.98 -17.77 8.70
N ASN A 148 1.04 -18.69 8.46
CA ASN A 148 -0.32 -18.33 8.07
C ASN A 148 -0.94 -17.45 9.15
N ILE A 149 -1.72 -16.44 8.73
CA ILE A 149 -2.29 -15.48 9.67
C ILE A 149 -3.23 -16.14 10.69
N GLU A 150 -4.00 -17.14 10.28
CA GLU A 150 -4.95 -17.86 11.15
C GLU A 150 -4.19 -18.61 12.26
N ASP A 151 -3.13 -19.34 11.89
CA ASP A 151 -2.30 -20.12 12.83
C ASP A 151 -1.59 -19.22 13.84
N VAL A 152 -0.99 -18.12 13.36
CA VAL A 152 -0.28 -17.15 14.22
C VAL A 152 -1.27 -16.41 15.15
N MET A 153 -2.45 -16.03 14.63
CA MET A 153 -3.48 -15.41 15.46
C MET A 153 -4.01 -16.35 16.56
N GLU A 154 -4.15 -17.64 16.26
CA GLU A 154 -4.54 -18.64 17.26
C GLU A 154 -3.45 -18.81 18.33
N HIS A 155 -2.17 -18.87 17.95
CA HIS A 155 -1.03 -18.97 18.87
C HIS A 155 -0.88 -17.73 19.77
N VAL A 156 -1.00 -16.54 19.22
CA VAL A 156 -0.77 -15.29 19.95
C VAL A 156 -1.98 -14.89 20.79
N PHE A 157 -3.20 -15.17 20.33
CA PHE A 157 -4.45 -14.76 20.98
C PHE A 157 -5.33 -15.94 21.43
N GLY A 158 -4.95 -17.17 21.18
CA GLY A 158 -5.72 -18.41 21.46
C GLY A 158 -5.90 -18.76 22.94
N GLY A 159 -5.49 -17.89 23.86
CA GLY A 159 -5.80 -17.97 25.28
C GLY A 159 -7.25 -17.52 25.54
N ASN A 160 -8.15 -18.47 25.86
CA ASN A 160 -9.49 -18.28 26.42
C ASN A 160 -10.29 -17.05 25.89
N ARG A 161 -10.94 -17.21 24.76
CA ARG A 161 -11.89 -16.22 24.25
C ARG A 161 -13.17 -16.28 25.08
N ILE A 162 -13.40 -15.32 25.98
CA ILE A 162 -14.65 -15.14 26.69
C ILE A 162 -15.58 -14.29 25.81
N VAL A 163 -16.64 -14.88 25.28
CA VAL A 163 -17.70 -14.12 24.59
C VAL A 163 -18.77 -13.78 25.62
N VAL A 164 -18.91 -12.50 25.95
CA VAL A 164 -19.95 -11.98 26.81
C VAL A 164 -21.07 -11.43 25.95
N SER A 165 -22.22 -12.13 25.90
CA SER A 165 -23.44 -11.60 25.28
C SER A 165 -24.27 -10.90 26.35
N VAL A 166 -24.47 -9.59 26.19
CA VAL A 166 -25.36 -8.82 27.08
C VAL A 166 -26.70 -8.67 26.36
N HIS A 167 -27.73 -9.36 26.87
CA HIS A 167 -29.12 -9.12 26.48
C HIS A 167 -29.69 -8.03 27.39
N GLY A 168 -29.84 -6.82 26.88
CA GLY A 168 -30.57 -5.75 27.54
C GLY A 168 -31.99 -5.69 26.96
N GLU A 169 -32.99 -5.81 27.78
CA GLU A 169 -34.36 -5.37 27.46
C GLU A 169 -34.38 -3.83 27.49
N MET A 170 -34.90 -3.22 26.43
CA MET A 170 -35.23 -1.78 26.37
C MET A 170 -36.64 -1.57 26.90
#